data_b0855cf0da140ffb8e73f17dcc150c63
#
_entry.id   b0855cf0da140ffb8e73f17dcc150c63
#
_cell.length_a   1.000
_cell.length_b   1.000
_cell.length_c   1.000
_cell.angle_alpha   90.00
_cell.angle_beta   90.00
_cell.angle_gamma   90.00
#
_symmetry.space_group_name_H-M   'P 1'
#
loop_
_entity.id
_entity.type
_entity.pdbx_description
1 polymer ?
#
loop_
_entity_poly.entity_id
_entity_poly.type
_entity_poly.pdbx_seq_one_letter_code
_entity_poly.pdbx_strand_id
1 'polypeptide(L)'
;MSEPSPQALAPRSDRAERTRQRILDAAAQCFAASGFSRTTVEAIAAGAGVSKALVYHHFRAKEAIFEELLERTLSEWARVGRIDEHRVAGGSVVDALADMVRASLAYARCNPLVRSLYQFDPLVVRFVGSSATVRRHANEGRVRLVDAIERGIAAGDLRRDLDPARVADVARMLIMAMIDHLLNPEWLDASDDRFVETCLEVLFHGVAAPRTT
;
A
#
# COMPACT_ATOMS: atom_id res chain seq x y z
N MET A 1 12.48 -40.96 37.22
CA MET A 1 12.73 -41.09 35.76
C MET A 1 11.68 -40.29 35.08
N SER A 2 12.01 -39.05 34.69
CA SER A 2 11.12 -38.14 33.99
C SER A 2 11.36 -38.29 32.49
N GLU A 3 10.33 -38.73 31.77
CA GLU A 3 10.40 -38.81 30.31
C GLU A 3 10.52 -37.39 29.70
N PRO A 4 11.34 -37.20 28.68
CA PRO A 4 11.38 -35.93 27.97
C PRO A 4 10.14 -35.82 27.11
N SER A 5 9.38 -34.70 27.29
CA SER A 5 8.25 -34.34 26.43
C SER A 5 8.67 -34.27 24.96
N PRO A 6 7.91 -34.83 24.02
CA PRO A 6 8.20 -34.70 22.60
C PRO A 6 7.91 -33.27 22.16
N GLN A 7 8.96 -32.45 22.01
CA GLN A 7 8.87 -31.24 21.21
C GLN A 7 8.59 -31.68 19.77
N ALA A 8 7.33 -31.52 19.37
CA ALA A 8 6.88 -31.78 18.00
C ALA A 8 7.72 -30.92 17.05
N LEU A 9 8.67 -31.54 16.34
CA LEU A 9 9.40 -30.94 15.24
C LEU A 9 8.38 -30.49 14.19
N ALA A 10 8.14 -29.19 14.10
CA ALA A 10 7.30 -28.63 13.04
C ALA A 10 7.73 -29.17 11.67
N PRO A 11 6.78 -29.46 10.75
CA PRO A 11 7.08 -29.96 9.42
C PRO A 11 8.18 -29.13 8.74
N ARG A 12 9.01 -29.74 7.92
CA ARG A 12 10.11 -29.06 7.21
C ARG A 12 9.63 -27.84 6.41
N SER A 13 8.43 -27.90 5.86
CA SER A 13 7.74 -26.78 5.18
C SER A 13 7.53 -25.57 6.09
N ASP A 14 7.08 -25.78 7.33
CA ASP A 14 6.82 -24.71 8.30
C ASP A 14 8.09 -24.02 8.78
N ARG A 15 9.19 -24.78 8.87
CA ARG A 15 10.49 -24.21 9.22
C ARG A 15 11.06 -23.36 8.08
N ALA A 16 10.90 -23.81 6.85
CA ALA A 16 11.31 -23.06 5.66
C ALA A 16 10.52 -21.76 5.52
N GLU A 17 9.21 -21.82 5.71
CA GLU A 17 8.33 -20.64 5.64
C GLU A 17 8.64 -19.64 6.77
N ARG A 18 8.85 -20.11 8.00
CA ARG A 18 9.29 -19.23 9.10
C ARG A 18 10.62 -18.56 8.82
N THR A 19 11.57 -19.28 8.21
CA THR A 19 12.86 -18.70 7.82
C THR A 19 12.67 -17.65 6.72
N ARG A 20 11.85 -17.94 5.73
CA ARG A 20 11.50 -17.02 4.65
C ARG A 20 10.87 -15.75 5.21
N GLN A 21 9.92 -15.87 6.14
CA GLN A 21 9.29 -14.72 6.79
C GLN A 21 10.29 -13.86 7.56
N ARG A 22 11.20 -14.48 8.34
CA ARG A 22 12.27 -13.74 9.05
C ARG A 22 13.16 -12.95 8.10
N ILE A 23 13.49 -13.50 6.93
CA ILE A 23 14.27 -12.81 5.90
C ILE A 23 13.50 -11.60 5.37
N LEU A 24 12.21 -11.74 5.10
CA LEU A 24 11.35 -10.65 4.63
C LEU A 24 11.20 -9.54 5.67
N ASP A 25 11.00 -9.89 6.94
CA ASP A 25 10.87 -8.92 8.03
C ASP A 25 12.17 -8.13 8.21
N ALA A 26 13.33 -8.80 8.20
CA ALA A 26 14.65 -8.16 8.26
C ALA A 26 14.90 -7.27 7.03
N ALA A 27 14.52 -7.73 5.84
CA ALA A 27 14.66 -6.95 4.60
C ALA A 27 13.80 -5.69 4.64
N ALA A 28 12.56 -5.78 5.10
CA ALA A 28 11.68 -4.62 5.24
C ALA A 28 12.29 -3.56 6.16
N GLN A 29 12.89 -3.99 7.31
CA GLN A 29 13.59 -3.09 8.22
C GLN A 29 14.83 -2.45 7.56
N CYS A 30 15.65 -3.24 6.87
CA CYS A 30 16.84 -2.75 6.18
C CYS A 30 16.48 -1.74 5.07
N PHE A 31 15.46 -2.04 4.27
CA PHE A 31 15.00 -1.13 3.21
C PHE A 31 14.43 0.17 3.78
N ALA A 32 13.68 0.09 4.87
CA ALA A 32 13.15 1.27 5.54
C ALA A 32 14.25 2.16 6.15
N ALA A 33 15.29 1.55 6.73
CA ALA A 33 16.37 2.28 7.40
C ALA A 33 17.39 2.88 6.43
N SER A 34 17.73 2.16 5.36
CA SER A 34 18.86 2.50 4.48
C SER A 34 18.46 2.74 3.02
N GLY A 35 17.21 2.50 2.65
CA GLY A 35 16.77 2.46 1.26
C GLY A 35 17.20 1.20 0.53
N PHE A 36 16.60 0.95 -0.63
CA PHE A 36 16.85 -0.25 -1.42
C PHE A 36 18.30 -0.32 -1.92
N SER A 37 18.82 0.79 -2.49
CA SER A 37 20.14 0.83 -3.11
C SER A 37 21.27 0.48 -2.13
N ARG A 38 21.21 0.99 -0.91
CA ARG A 38 22.26 0.80 0.11
C ARG A 38 22.13 -0.48 0.92
N THR A 39 20.97 -1.14 0.88
CA THR A 39 20.76 -2.41 1.59
C THR A 39 21.49 -3.53 0.88
N THR A 40 22.24 -4.35 1.64
CA THR A 40 22.95 -5.54 1.14
C THR A 40 22.30 -6.82 1.63
N VAL A 41 22.53 -7.93 0.91
CA VAL A 41 22.05 -9.26 1.34
C VAL A 41 22.70 -9.70 2.64
N GLU A 42 23.92 -9.25 2.90
CA GLU A 42 24.65 -9.47 4.17
C GLU A 42 23.94 -8.81 5.35
N ALA A 43 23.49 -7.56 5.18
CA ALA A 43 22.73 -6.85 6.21
C ALA A 43 21.39 -7.53 6.50
N ILE A 44 20.69 -7.97 5.45
CA ILE A 44 19.43 -8.72 5.58
C ILE A 44 19.68 -10.06 6.32
N ALA A 45 20.71 -10.80 5.95
CA ALA A 45 21.07 -12.07 6.59
C ALA A 45 21.37 -11.89 8.08
N ALA A 46 22.16 -10.86 8.41
CA ALA A 46 22.47 -10.51 9.80
C ALA A 46 21.22 -10.15 10.60
N GLY A 47 20.34 -9.29 10.04
CA GLY A 47 19.06 -8.91 10.66
C GLY A 47 18.11 -10.10 10.86
N ALA A 48 18.09 -11.03 9.92
CA ALA A 48 17.29 -12.26 10.01
C ALA A 48 17.91 -13.35 10.91
N GLY A 49 19.18 -13.19 11.36
CA GLY A 49 19.91 -14.20 12.12
C GLY A 49 20.12 -15.50 11.33
N VAL A 50 20.45 -15.37 10.03
CA VAL A 50 20.70 -16.51 9.12
C VAL A 50 22.00 -16.29 8.32
N SER A 51 22.50 -17.35 7.68
CA SER A 51 23.64 -17.20 6.78
C SER A 51 23.21 -16.57 5.45
N LYS A 52 24.14 -15.85 4.79
CA LYS A 52 23.96 -15.34 3.42
C LYS A 52 23.56 -16.44 2.44
N ALA A 53 24.15 -17.63 2.58
CA ALA A 53 23.82 -18.79 1.74
C ALA A 53 22.36 -19.22 1.92
N LEU A 54 21.81 -19.12 3.14
CA LEU A 54 20.40 -19.43 3.42
C LEU A 54 19.46 -18.38 2.83
N VAL A 55 19.85 -17.10 2.78
CA VAL A 55 19.08 -16.07 2.06
C VAL A 55 19.01 -16.41 0.57
N TYR A 56 20.15 -16.76 -0.06
CA TYR A 56 20.15 -17.15 -1.48
C TYR A 56 19.45 -18.49 -1.78
N HIS A 57 19.30 -19.34 -0.78
CA HIS A 57 18.47 -20.54 -0.91
C HIS A 57 16.97 -20.18 -1.06
N HIS A 58 16.51 -19.12 -0.38
CA HIS A 58 15.12 -18.68 -0.44
C HIS A 58 14.84 -17.66 -1.54
N PHE A 59 15.80 -16.79 -1.85
CA PHE A 59 15.65 -15.69 -2.79
C PHE A 59 16.86 -15.58 -3.71
N ARG A 60 16.64 -15.55 -5.01
CA ARG A 60 17.71 -15.50 -6.02
C ARG A 60 18.55 -14.21 -5.97
N ALA A 61 17.92 -13.09 -5.58
CA ALA A 61 18.53 -11.77 -5.52
C ALA A 61 17.77 -10.86 -4.53
N LYS A 62 18.37 -9.73 -4.19
CA LYS A 62 17.75 -8.68 -3.36
C LYS A 62 16.46 -8.15 -3.97
N GLU A 63 16.42 -8.04 -5.29
CA GLU A 63 15.27 -7.63 -6.08
C GLU A 63 14.07 -8.57 -5.89
N ALA A 64 14.30 -9.88 -5.77
CA ALA A 64 13.25 -10.86 -5.53
C ALA A 64 12.64 -10.72 -4.11
N ILE A 65 13.46 -10.36 -3.12
CA ILE A 65 12.98 -10.03 -1.76
C ILE A 65 12.10 -8.78 -1.81
N PHE A 66 12.56 -7.75 -2.51
CA PHE A 66 11.86 -6.49 -2.65
C PHE A 66 10.52 -6.66 -3.39
N GLU A 67 10.49 -7.43 -4.48
CA GLU A 67 9.27 -7.73 -5.24
C GLU A 67 8.20 -8.42 -4.37
N GLU A 68 8.62 -9.38 -3.55
CA GLU A 68 7.68 -10.05 -2.64
C GLU A 68 7.15 -9.14 -1.54
N LEU A 69 8.00 -8.31 -0.97
CA LEU A 69 7.58 -7.29 -0.01
C LEU A 69 6.64 -6.28 -0.64
N LEU A 70 6.93 -5.88 -1.88
CA LEU A 70 6.08 -4.98 -2.65
C LEU A 70 4.70 -5.60 -2.92
N GLU A 71 4.65 -6.87 -3.34
CA GLU A 71 3.39 -7.60 -3.53
C GLU A 71 2.56 -7.63 -2.24
N ARG A 72 3.17 -7.98 -1.11
CA ARG A 72 2.48 -8.02 0.20
C ARG A 72 1.95 -6.65 0.60
N THR A 73 2.80 -5.63 0.48
CA THR A 73 2.44 -4.25 0.82
C THR A 73 1.29 -3.72 -0.05
N LEU A 74 1.35 -3.95 -1.36
CA LEU A 74 0.30 -3.52 -2.27
C LEU A 74 -1.00 -4.30 -2.06
N SER A 75 -0.92 -5.60 -1.74
CA SER A 75 -2.08 -6.42 -1.40
C SER A 75 -2.77 -5.94 -0.11
N GLU A 76 -2.00 -5.63 0.93
CA GLU A 76 -2.54 -5.05 2.17
C GLU A 76 -3.14 -3.67 1.93
N TRP A 77 -2.45 -2.82 1.19
CA TRP A 77 -2.96 -1.50 0.84
C TRP A 77 -4.25 -1.58 0.04
N ALA A 78 -4.30 -2.48 -0.95
CA ALA A 78 -5.53 -2.74 -1.71
C ALA A 78 -6.68 -3.23 -0.82
N ARG A 79 -6.40 -4.00 0.23
CA ARG A 79 -7.40 -4.44 1.21
C ARG A 79 -7.90 -3.28 2.06
N VAL A 80 -6.99 -2.46 2.61
CA VAL A 80 -7.34 -1.27 3.41
C VAL A 80 -8.16 -0.28 2.57
N GLY A 81 -7.84 -0.13 1.29
CA GLY A 81 -8.54 0.76 0.35
C GLY A 81 -9.80 0.14 -0.28
N ARG A 82 -10.43 -0.88 0.33
CA ARG A 82 -11.68 -1.46 -0.19
C ARG A 82 -12.87 -0.64 0.27
N ILE A 83 -13.51 0.03 -0.68
CA ILE A 83 -14.66 0.90 -0.40
C ILE A 83 -15.82 0.17 0.28
N ASP A 84 -16.02 -1.12 -0.03
CA ASP A 84 -17.11 -1.92 0.55
C ASP A 84 -16.92 -2.15 2.06
N GLU A 85 -15.67 -2.12 2.56
CA GLU A 85 -15.35 -2.22 4.00
C GLU A 85 -15.63 -0.90 4.74
N HIS A 86 -15.71 0.23 4.02
CA HIS A 86 -15.98 1.57 4.58
C HIS A 86 -17.45 1.99 4.47
N ARG A 87 -18.29 1.21 3.80
CA ARG A 87 -19.72 1.50 3.70
C ARG A 87 -20.44 1.11 4.98
N VAL A 88 -20.92 2.12 5.72
CA VAL A 88 -21.93 1.92 6.74
C VAL A 88 -23.30 1.71 6.06
N ALA A 89 -24.12 0.81 6.57
CA ALA A 89 -25.46 0.57 6.03
C ALA A 89 -26.25 1.90 5.99
N GLY A 90 -26.65 2.35 4.78
CA GLY A 90 -27.33 3.63 4.57
C GLY A 90 -26.42 4.85 4.40
N GLY A 91 -25.08 4.69 4.43
CA GLY A 91 -24.13 5.76 4.17
C GLY A 91 -23.97 6.09 2.69
N SER A 92 -23.59 7.35 2.41
CA SER A 92 -23.28 7.84 1.06
C SER A 92 -22.03 7.17 0.49
N VAL A 93 -22.02 6.97 -0.82
CA VAL A 93 -20.79 6.54 -1.54
C VAL A 93 -19.67 7.58 -1.37
N VAL A 94 -20.00 8.87 -1.24
CA VAL A 94 -19.05 9.96 -1.02
C VAL A 94 -18.31 9.77 0.31
N ASP A 95 -19.04 9.46 1.40
CA ASP A 95 -18.44 9.22 2.70
C ASP A 95 -17.54 7.99 2.69
N ALA A 96 -17.99 6.90 2.05
CA ALA A 96 -17.20 5.69 1.91
C ALA A 96 -15.89 5.90 1.10
N LEU A 97 -15.94 6.73 0.05
CA LEU A 97 -14.75 7.13 -0.72
C LEU A 97 -13.81 7.98 0.14
N ALA A 98 -14.33 8.91 0.94
CA ALA A 98 -13.51 9.73 1.84
C ALA A 98 -12.80 8.86 2.88
N ASP A 99 -13.51 7.92 3.51
CA ASP A 99 -12.95 7.01 4.50
C ASP A 99 -11.92 6.06 3.88
N MET A 100 -12.15 5.57 2.67
CA MET A 100 -11.16 4.80 1.89
C MET A 100 -9.87 5.60 1.68
N VAL A 101 -9.97 6.88 1.32
CA VAL A 101 -8.79 7.75 1.14
C VAL A 101 -8.06 7.94 2.46
N ARG A 102 -8.78 8.28 3.55
CA ARG A 102 -8.19 8.42 4.89
C ARG A 102 -7.46 7.15 5.34
N ALA A 103 -8.09 5.99 5.17
CA ALA A 103 -7.49 4.70 5.50
C ALA A 103 -6.24 4.42 4.66
N SER A 104 -6.26 4.73 3.36
CA SER A 104 -5.12 4.59 2.47
C SER A 104 -3.94 5.48 2.87
N LEU A 105 -4.21 6.73 3.26
CA LEU A 105 -3.20 7.67 3.74
C LEU A 105 -2.62 7.24 5.10
N ALA A 106 -3.47 6.78 6.03
CA ALA A 106 -3.04 6.25 7.32
C ALA A 106 -2.12 5.02 7.13
N TYR A 107 -2.47 4.12 6.22
CA TYR A 107 -1.63 2.98 5.87
C TYR A 107 -0.27 3.42 5.31
N ALA A 108 -0.25 4.37 4.37
CA ALA A 108 0.98 4.89 3.78
C ALA A 108 1.89 5.55 4.83
N ARG A 109 1.31 6.29 5.78
CA ARG A 109 2.04 6.92 6.89
C ARG A 109 2.72 5.90 7.80
N CYS A 110 2.04 4.78 8.08
CA CYS A 110 2.51 3.75 9.01
C CYS A 110 3.38 2.68 8.36
N ASN A 111 3.38 2.54 7.03
CA ASN A 111 4.11 1.48 6.35
C ASN A 111 5.49 1.95 5.88
N PRO A 112 6.60 1.41 6.48
CA PRO A 112 7.96 1.84 6.15
C PRO A 112 8.34 1.57 4.68
N LEU A 113 7.81 0.51 4.08
CA LEU A 113 8.11 0.18 2.69
C LEU A 113 7.45 1.17 1.72
N VAL A 114 6.19 1.58 2.00
CA VAL A 114 5.54 2.65 1.22
C VAL A 114 6.38 3.90 1.26
N ARG A 115 6.84 4.31 2.45
CA ARG A 115 7.76 5.46 2.59
C ARG A 115 9.00 5.32 1.71
N SER A 116 9.61 4.12 1.65
CA SER A 116 10.82 3.90 0.84
C SER A 116 10.56 4.02 -0.67
N LEU A 117 9.33 3.75 -1.14
CA LEU A 117 8.94 3.93 -2.54
C LEU A 117 8.90 5.42 -2.95
N TYR A 118 8.67 6.32 -2.00
CA TYR A 118 8.61 7.77 -2.22
C TYR A 118 9.92 8.51 -1.91
N GLN A 119 10.99 7.81 -1.49
CA GLN A 119 12.31 8.40 -1.19
C GLN A 119 13.17 8.71 -2.42
N PHE A 120 12.61 8.73 -3.63
CA PHE A 120 13.30 9.05 -4.88
C PHE A 120 14.60 8.26 -5.14
N ASP A 121 14.71 7.01 -4.64
CA ASP A 121 15.79 6.11 -5.02
C ASP A 121 15.65 5.75 -6.50
N PRO A 122 16.61 6.13 -7.38
CA PRO A 122 16.50 5.92 -8.81
C PRO A 122 16.29 4.46 -9.20
N LEU A 123 16.85 3.51 -8.42
CA LEU A 123 16.65 2.08 -8.66
C LEU A 123 15.24 1.66 -8.30
N VAL A 124 14.66 2.19 -7.22
CA VAL A 124 13.27 1.94 -6.82
C VAL A 124 12.32 2.53 -7.87
N VAL A 125 12.54 3.76 -8.31
CA VAL A 125 11.73 4.41 -9.35
C VAL A 125 11.73 3.58 -10.63
N ARG A 126 12.91 3.13 -11.08
CA ARG A 126 13.03 2.25 -12.26
C ARG A 126 12.34 0.91 -12.04
N PHE A 127 12.52 0.30 -10.87
CA PHE A 127 11.93 -0.99 -10.52
C PHE A 127 10.40 -0.90 -10.51
N VAL A 128 9.84 0.07 -9.80
CA VAL A 128 8.39 0.32 -9.71
C VAL A 128 7.80 0.57 -11.10
N GLY A 129 8.46 1.39 -11.93
CA GLY A 129 8.02 1.71 -13.29
C GLY A 129 7.98 0.49 -14.22
N SER A 130 8.82 -0.53 -13.99
CA SER A 130 8.85 -1.77 -14.76
C SER A 130 8.07 -2.93 -14.14
N SER A 131 7.67 -2.84 -12.86
CA SER A 131 7.06 -3.94 -12.13
C SER A 131 5.67 -4.30 -12.66
N ALA A 132 5.49 -5.58 -13.01
CA ALA A 132 4.19 -6.14 -13.37
C ALA A 132 3.22 -6.15 -12.18
N THR A 133 3.74 -6.37 -10.98
CA THR A 133 3.02 -6.31 -9.71
C THR A 133 2.38 -4.94 -9.50
N VAL A 134 3.16 -3.87 -9.63
CA VAL A 134 2.65 -2.49 -9.48
C VAL A 134 1.56 -2.20 -10.51
N ARG A 135 1.80 -2.53 -11.79
CA ARG A 135 0.82 -2.30 -12.85
C ARG A 135 -0.48 -3.07 -12.60
N ARG A 136 -0.40 -4.32 -12.15
CA ARG A 136 -1.56 -5.14 -11.83
C ARG A 136 -2.38 -4.50 -10.71
N HIS A 137 -1.77 -4.19 -9.56
CA HIS A 137 -2.46 -3.54 -8.43
C HIS A 137 -3.05 -2.18 -8.79
N ALA A 138 -2.31 -1.37 -9.56
CA ALA A 138 -2.80 -0.07 -10.04
C ALA A 138 -4.04 -0.22 -10.92
N ASN A 139 -4.04 -1.19 -11.85
CA ASN A 139 -5.19 -1.45 -12.72
C ASN A 139 -6.39 -2.00 -11.93
N GLU A 140 -6.18 -2.97 -11.03
CA GLU A 140 -7.23 -3.51 -10.18
C GLU A 140 -7.85 -2.42 -9.28
N GLY A 141 -7.02 -1.56 -8.70
CA GLY A 141 -7.48 -0.41 -7.92
C GLY A 141 -8.31 0.57 -8.74
N ARG A 142 -7.88 0.85 -9.98
CA ARG A 142 -8.61 1.70 -10.91
C ARG A 142 -9.99 1.11 -11.25
N VAL A 143 -10.05 -0.18 -11.57
CA VAL A 143 -11.33 -0.86 -11.90
C VAL A 143 -12.29 -0.77 -10.71
N ARG A 144 -11.82 -1.06 -9.49
CA ARG A 144 -12.66 -0.95 -8.28
C ARG A 144 -13.18 0.47 -8.05
N LEU A 145 -12.35 1.47 -8.30
CA LEU A 145 -12.74 2.87 -8.12
C LEU A 145 -13.78 3.32 -9.17
N VAL A 146 -13.60 2.92 -10.43
CA VAL A 146 -14.59 3.17 -11.51
C VAL A 146 -15.94 2.57 -11.13
N ASP A 147 -15.97 1.31 -10.72
CA ASP A 147 -17.17 0.59 -10.31
C ASP A 147 -17.86 1.27 -9.10
N ALA A 148 -17.07 1.76 -8.12
CA ALA A 148 -17.63 2.52 -7.00
C ALA A 148 -18.26 3.85 -7.42
N ILE A 149 -17.65 4.57 -8.35
CA ILE A 149 -18.17 5.82 -8.89
C ILE A 149 -19.44 5.57 -9.70
N GLU A 150 -19.49 4.53 -10.53
CA GLU A 150 -20.68 4.13 -11.27
C GLU A 150 -21.85 3.83 -10.33
N ARG A 151 -21.61 3.08 -9.26
CA ARG A 151 -22.62 2.83 -8.21
C ARG A 151 -23.09 4.13 -7.55
N GLY A 152 -22.18 5.06 -7.25
CA GLY A 152 -22.53 6.36 -6.68
C GLY A 152 -23.38 7.21 -7.60
N ILE A 153 -23.12 7.19 -8.91
CA ILE A 153 -23.93 7.88 -9.92
C ILE A 153 -25.32 7.23 -10.00
N ALA A 154 -25.39 5.90 -10.04
CA ALA A 154 -26.65 5.16 -10.08
C ALA A 154 -27.50 5.38 -8.82
N ALA A 155 -26.88 5.50 -7.65
CA ALA A 155 -27.55 5.82 -6.37
C ALA A 155 -27.99 7.29 -6.26
N GLY A 156 -27.47 8.19 -7.10
CA GLY A 156 -27.73 9.62 -7.02
C GLY A 156 -26.84 10.38 -6.02
N ASP A 157 -25.85 9.74 -5.43
CA ASP A 157 -24.86 10.36 -4.56
C ASP A 157 -23.88 11.24 -5.34
N LEU A 158 -23.58 10.83 -6.57
CA LEU A 158 -22.66 11.52 -7.47
C LEU A 158 -23.43 12.09 -8.69
N ARG A 159 -22.89 13.16 -9.23
CA ARG A 159 -23.45 13.83 -10.41
C ARG A 159 -23.50 12.87 -11.61
N ARG A 160 -24.62 12.94 -12.38
CA ARG A 160 -24.87 12.05 -13.53
C ARG A 160 -24.08 12.39 -14.78
N ASP A 161 -23.50 13.60 -14.84
CA ASP A 161 -22.71 14.10 -15.98
C ASP A 161 -21.22 13.75 -15.88
N LEU A 162 -20.82 13.01 -14.83
CA LEU A 162 -19.44 12.58 -14.64
C LEU A 162 -19.07 11.39 -15.53
N ASP A 163 -17.85 11.41 -16.07
CA ASP A 163 -17.20 10.24 -16.66
C ASP A 163 -16.50 9.44 -15.55
N PRO A 164 -16.99 8.24 -15.18
CA PRO A 164 -16.44 7.49 -14.06
C PRO A 164 -14.95 7.17 -14.19
N ALA A 165 -14.49 6.87 -15.41
CA ALA A 165 -13.10 6.53 -15.67
C ALA A 165 -12.17 7.74 -15.44
N ARG A 166 -12.58 8.92 -15.91
CA ARG A 166 -11.82 10.16 -15.72
C ARG A 166 -11.79 10.60 -14.26
N VAL A 167 -12.93 10.50 -13.56
CA VAL A 167 -13.00 10.81 -12.12
C VAL A 167 -12.10 9.87 -11.32
N ALA A 168 -12.10 8.56 -11.65
CA ALA A 168 -11.21 7.60 -11.01
C ALA A 168 -9.73 7.93 -11.25
N ASP A 169 -9.36 8.35 -12.46
CA ASP A 169 -7.98 8.74 -12.77
C ASP A 169 -7.55 10.00 -12.02
N VAL A 170 -8.42 11.02 -11.96
CA VAL A 170 -8.17 12.25 -11.17
C VAL A 170 -8.07 11.95 -9.68
N ALA A 171 -9.00 11.17 -9.12
CA ALA A 171 -8.97 10.78 -7.72
C ALA A 171 -7.67 10.04 -7.36
N ARG A 172 -7.24 9.11 -8.22
CA ARG A 172 -5.98 8.38 -8.04
C ARG A 172 -4.76 9.30 -8.07
N MET A 173 -4.72 10.27 -8.99
CA MET A 173 -3.64 11.25 -9.05
C MET A 173 -3.59 12.10 -7.78
N LEU A 174 -4.73 12.55 -7.27
CA LEU A 174 -4.81 13.31 -6.02
C LEU A 174 -4.38 12.49 -4.81
N ILE A 175 -4.80 11.22 -4.71
CA ILE A 175 -4.35 10.31 -3.63
C ILE A 175 -2.83 10.16 -3.68
N MET A 176 -2.23 9.95 -4.85
CA MET A 176 -0.78 9.83 -5.00
C MET A 176 -0.08 11.14 -4.59
N ALA A 177 -0.60 12.29 -4.99
CA ALA A 177 -0.07 13.60 -4.59
C ALA A 177 -0.18 13.83 -3.07
N MET A 178 -1.31 13.44 -2.46
CA MET A 178 -1.48 13.52 -1.00
C MET A 178 -0.49 12.62 -0.26
N ILE A 179 -0.23 11.41 -0.77
CA ILE A 179 0.74 10.48 -0.18
C ILE A 179 2.16 11.05 -0.31
N ASP A 180 2.52 11.55 -1.50
CA ASP A 180 3.82 12.16 -1.72
C ASP A 180 4.04 13.33 -0.76
N HIS A 181 3.08 14.23 -0.67
CA HIS A 181 3.11 15.35 0.26
C HIS A 181 3.22 14.90 1.74
N LEU A 182 2.47 13.87 2.13
CA LEU A 182 2.48 13.31 3.48
C LEU A 182 3.84 12.70 3.86
N LEU A 183 4.53 12.09 2.89
CA LEU A 183 5.80 11.39 3.12
C LEU A 183 7.03 12.28 2.89
N ASN A 184 6.88 13.39 2.16
CA ASN A 184 7.92 14.36 1.83
C ASN A 184 7.47 15.80 2.18
N PRO A 185 7.34 16.13 3.47
CA PRO A 185 6.75 17.41 3.94
C PRO A 185 7.61 18.64 3.60
N GLU A 186 8.80 18.47 3.02
CA GLU A 186 9.73 19.57 2.69
C GLU A 186 9.17 20.53 1.62
N TRP A 187 8.16 20.15 0.85
CA TRP A 187 7.63 20.93 -0.26
C TRP A 187 6.52 21.91 0.13
N LEU A 188 5.80 21.64 1.21
CA LEU A 188 4.71 22.45 1.74
C LEU A 188 4.67 22.29 3.26
N ASP A 189 4.52 23.38 3.99
CA ASP A 189 4.44 23.42 5.47
C ASP A 189 3.10 22.81 5.97
N ALA A 190 2.74 21.64 5.48
CA ALA A 190 1.43 21.03 5.67
C ALA A 190 1.50 19.57 6.12
N SER A 191 2.15 19.32 7.25
CA SER A 191 1.98 18.07 8.01
C SER A 191 0.59 18.01 8.70
N ASP A 192 -0.33 18.91 8.35
CA ASP A 192 -1.61 19.10 9.01
C ASP A 192 -2.69 18.20 8.37
N ASP A 193 -3.40 17.45 9.19
CA ASP A 193 -4.58 16.68 8.78
C ASP A 193 -5.63 17.55 8.04
N ARG A 194 -5.60 18.86 8.24
CA ARG A 194 -6.41 19.84 7.50
C ARG A 194 -6.15 19.83 5.99
N PHE A 195 -4.93 19.59 5.54
CA PHE A 195 -4.62 19.52 4.11
C PHE A 195 -5.39 18.38 3.45
N VAL A 196 -5.38 17.20 4.06
CA VAL A 196 -6.11 16.02 3.58
C VAL A 196 -7.61 16.31 3.54
N GLU A 197 -8.17 16.85 4.63
CA GLU A 197 -9.59 17.18 4.68
C GLU A 197 -9.98 18.24 3.63
N THR A 198 -9.15 19.26 3.42
CA THR A 198 -9.38 20.27 2.37
C THR A 198 -9.35 19.63 0.97
N CYS A 199 -8.40 18.74 0.70
CA CYS A 199 -8.36 18.03 -0.58
C CYS A 199 -9.61 17.16 -0.80
N LEU A 200 -10.07 16.46 0.23
CA LEU A 200 -11.28 15.67 0.19
C LEU A 200 -12.52 16.55 -0.02
N GLU A 201 -12.60 17.66 0.70
CA GLU A 201 -13.69 18.63 0.56
C GLU A 201 -13.77 19.18 -0.86
N VAL A 202 -12.65 19.65 -1.42
CA VAL A 202 -12.61 20.18 -2.80
C VAL A 202 -12.97 19.10 -3.83
N LEU A 203 -12.43 17.87 -3.68
CA LEU A 203 -12.73 16.78 -4.58
C LEU A 203 -14.22 16.41 -4.54
N PHE A 204 -14.78 16.24 -3.35
CA PHE A 204 -16.16 15.77 -3.20
C PHE A 204 -17.20 16.83 -3.49
N HIS A 205 -16.94 18.11 -3.21
CA HIS A 205 -17.82 19.20 -3.67
C HIS A 205 -17.92 19.27 -5.21
N GLY A 206 -16.84 18.89 -5.92
CA GLY A 206 -16.85 18.86 -7.39
C GLY A 206 -17.62 17.69 -7.98
N VAL A 207 -17.80 16.57 -7.24
CA VAL A 207 -18.39 15.32 -7.78
C VAL A 207 -19.72 14.93 -7.13
N ALA A 208 -20.02 15.41 -5.93
CA ALA A 208 -21.29 15.13 -5.23
C ALA A 208 -22.49 15.70 -6.01
N ALA A 209 -23.60 14.98 -5.99
CA ALA A 209 -24.85 15.51 -6.52
C ALA A 209 -25.35 16.68 -5.66
N PRO A 210 -25.97 17.73 -6.28
CA PRO A 210 -26.58 18.81 -5.50
C PRO A 210 -27.65 18.23 -4.58
N ARG A 211 -27.62 18.62 -3.30
CA ARG A 211 -28.66 18.24 -2.34
C ARG A 211 -29.98 18.86 -2.79
N THR A 212 -30.96 18.05 -3.13
CA THR A 212 -32.34 18.50 -3.32
C THR A 212 -32.87 18.91 -1.94
N THR A 213 -33.04 20.22 -1.73
CA THR A 213 -33.76 20.80 -0.60
C THR A 213 -35.25 20.52 -0.71
#